data_0d22da610222e9405d00b7e29345a2b1
#
_entry.id   0d22da610222e9405d00b7e29345a2b1
#
_cell.length_a   1.000
_cell.length_b   1.000
_cell.length_c   1.000
_cell.angle_alpha   90.00
_cell.angle_beta   90.00
_cell.angle_gamma   90.00
#
_symmetry.space_group_name_H-M   'P 1'
#
loop_
_entity.id
_entity.type
_entity.pdbx_description
1 polymer ?
#
loop_
_entity_poly.entity_id
_entity_poly.type
_entity_poly.pdbx_seq_one_letter_code
_entity_poly.pdbx_strand_id
1 'polypeptide(L)'
;MIGLVLGGTLTQGCADHASHTLHARTALDAGNSQEALKLLDKELEVDRAEDVPPKLESEKVLLLLDRAMVLSQMERYKLASRDLEVADKQLEILDFKRGTQDEIGKFLFSDQSGPYRAPAYEKLLVNTINMQCYLARGDLAGARVEARRLSVLERFFHDTNDPGQKLMGPGDYLAGFIFEKSGNNDEALRYYDSALALGDYESLADPVRRLMPQSSYQSARLQKLIAANPPSKESEDPSKFAEVLVVVNYGRVPPKIAERLPIGLALTYASGAISPFDQARANRLAAQGLVTWVNFPRLGKPKGEYDLGAFAIDGARQELDPALAIDKAAAAAWEDVQGKVVASAIVRTIARIIAGQAVQKAAGDGLTGFLLGLGTQATMTAADTPDTRSWSTLPARMAIGRVRVAPGKHSIEVVARGMRKRLTVDLPPGGWTVAVLTSLR
;
A
#
# COMPACT_ATOMS: atom_id res chain seq x y z
N MET A 1 -25.27 17.12 -52.41
CA MET A 1 -24.19 17.38 -51.47
C MET A 1 -24.77 17.19 -50.09
N ILE A 2 -24.67 15.98 -49.50
CA ILE A 2 -25.11 15.70 -48.13
C ILE A 2 -23.83 15.41 -47.35
N GLY A 3 -23.43 16.36 -46.51
CA GLY A 3 -22.28 16.22 -45.63
C GLY A 3 -22.62 15.27 -44.47
N LEU A 4 -21.97 14.12 -44.43
CA LEU A 4 -22.01 13.20 -43.31
C LEU A 4 -21.08 13.72 -42.23
N VAL A 5 -21.60 14.36 -41.19
CA VAL A 5 -20.86 14.68 -39.97
C VAL A 5 -20.72 13.39 -39.14
N LEU A 6 -19.58 12.75 -39.27
CA LEU A 6 -19.16 11.70 -38.34
C LEU A 6 -18.81 12.35 -37.01
N GLY A 7 -19.80 12.46 -36.13
CA GLY A 7 -19.60 12.73 -34.70
C GLY A 7 -18.88 11.57 -34.08
N GLY A 8 -17.57 11.69 -33.92
CA GLY A 8 -16.79 10.73 -33.13
C GLY A 8 -17.18 10.88 -31.66
N THR A 9 -18.09 10.04 -31.19
CA THR A 9 -18.21 9.75 -29.75
C THR A 9 -16.92 9.04 -29.37
N LEU A 10 -16.00 9.77 -28.74
CA LEU A 10 -14.93 9.20 -27.96
C LEU A 10 -15.59 8.31 -26.92
N THR A 11 -15.59 7.01 -27.14
CA THR A 11 -15.88 6.02 -26.11
C THR A 11 -14.85 6.28 -25.01
N GLN A 12 -15.28 6.90 -23.92
CA GLN A 12 -14.54 6.87 -22.67
C GLN A 12 -14.46 5.38 -22.29
N GLY A 13 -13.36 4.72 -22.66
CA GLY A 13 -13.01 3.43 -22.09
C GLY A 13 -13.04 3.64 -20.56
N CYS A 14 -13.61 2.68 -19.83
CA CYS A 14 -13.61 2.71 -18.37
C CYS A 14 -12.18 2.98 -17.92
N ALA A 15 -11.93 4.18 -17.33
CA ALA A 15 -10.62 4.53 -16.83
C ALA A 15 -10.30 3.55 -15.68
N ASP A 16 -9.10 2.98 -15.68
CA ASP A 16 -8.64 2.10 -14.63
C ASP A 16 -8.07 2.92 -13.45
N HIS A 17 -7.89 2.30 -12.30
CA HIS A 17 -7.37 2.98 -11.09
C HIS A 17 -6.01 3.66 -11.34
N ALA A 18 -5.14 3.04 -12.14
CA ALA A 18 -3.85 3.63 -12.50
C ALA A 18 -4.01 4.95 -13.26
N SER A 19 -5.03 5.07 -14.11
CA SER A 19 -5.36 6.29 -14.86
C SER A 19 -5.91 7.37 -13.93
N HIS A 20 -6.84 7.04 -13.02
CA HIS A 20 -7.41 7.96 -12.04
C HIS A 20 -6.33 8.57 -11.12
N THR A 21 -5.36 7.77 -10.72
CA THR A 21 -4.28 8.22 -9.82
C THR A 21 -3.07 8.82 -10.55
N LEU A 22 -2.97 8.70 -11.88
CA LEU A 22 -1.79 9.11 -12.66
C LEU A 22 -1.42 10.58 -12.46
N HIS A 23 -2.39 11.47 -12.57
CA HIS A 23 -2.14 12.91 -12.44
C HIS A 23 -1.73 13.31 -11.03
N ALA A 24 -2.36 12.70 -10.00
CA ALA A 24 -1.98 12.91 -8.61
C ALA A 24 -0.55 12.40 -8.34
N ARG A 25 -0.18 11.23 -8.85
CA ARG A 25 1.18 10.68 -8.74
C ARG A 25 2.21 11.55 -9.47
N THR A 26 1.86 12.10 -10.63
CA THR A 26 2.72 13.04 -11.38
C THR A 26 2.92 14.35 -10.60
N ALA A 27 1.87 14.86 -9.95
CA ALA A 27 1.98 16.04 -9.09
C ALA A 27 2.91 15.77 -7.87
N LEU A 28 2.84 14.56 -7.29
CA LEU A 28 3.77 14.13 -6.23
C LEU A 28 5.21 14.03 -6.73
N ASP A 29 5.45 13.51 -7.93
CA ASP A 29 6.78 13.48 -8.55
C ASP A 29 7.36 14.89 -8.71
N ALA A 30 6.52 15.86 -9.02
CA ALA A 30 6.89 17.29 -9.09
C ALA A 30 7.02 17.96 -7.71
N GLY A 31 6.68 17.26 -6.62
CA GLY A 31 6.71 17.80 -5.25
C GLY A 31 5.51 18.69 -4.91
N ASN A 32 4.44 18.65 -5.71
CA ASN A 32 3.25 19.46 -5.52
C ASN A 32 2.14 18.66 -4.82
N SER A 33 2.23 18.55 -3.48
CA SER A 33 1.26 17.81 -2.66
C SER A 33 -0.14 18.46 -2.68
N GLN A 34 -0.21 19.80 -2.81
CA GLN A 34 -1.48 20.49 -2.84
C GLN A 34 -2.27 20.16 -4.13
N GLU A 35 -1.59 20.12 -5.26
CA GLU A 35 -2.22 19.72 -6.53
C GLU A 35 -2.60 18.23 -6.51
N ALA A 36 -1.74 17.36 -5.94
CA ALA A 36 -2.07 15.95 -5.78
C ALA A 36 -3.34 15.76 -4.93
N LEU A 37 -3.47 16.50 -3.82
CA LEU A 37 -4.66 16.47 -2.97
C LEU A 37 -5.91 16.89 -3.74
N LYS A 38 -5.85 18.03 -4.45
CA LYS A 38 -6.96 18.54 -5.26
C LYS A 38 -7.42 17.55 -6.32
N LEU A 39 -6.46 16.87 -6.97
CA LEU A 39 -6.77 15.86 -7.99
C LEU A 39 -7.45 14.62 -7.37
N LEU A 40 -7.00 14.17 -6.20
CA LEU A 40 -7.64 13.07 -5.48
C LEU A 40 -9.04 13.46 -4.95
N ASP A 41 -9.22 14.68 -4.45
CA ASP A 41 -10.54 15.18 -4.05
C ASP A 41 -11.52 15.17 -5.23
N LYS A 42 -11.06 15.56 -6.43
CA LYS A 42 -11.86 15.51 -7.66
C LYS A 42 -12.27 14.06 -8.02
N GLU A 43 -11.33 13.12 -7.97
CA GLU A 43 -11.62 11.68 -8.24
C GLU A 43 -12.55 11.07 -7.18
N LEU A 44 -12.47 11.54 -5.93
CA LEU A 44 -13.39 11.18 -4.85
C LEU A 44 -14.77 11.84 -4.97
N GLU A 45 -14.93 12.79 -5.89
CA GLU A 45 -16.14 13.61 -6.09
C GLU A 45 -16.52 14.39 -4.82
N VAL A 46 -15.52 15.01 -4.18
CA VAL A 46 -15.69 15.88 -3.01
C VAL A 46 -15.09 17.26 -3.28
N ASP A 47 -15.64 18.29 -2.65
CA ASP A 47 -15.19 19.67 -2.84
C ASP A 47 -13.96 20.01 -2.00
N ARG A 48 -13.81 19.36 -0.85
CA ARG A 48 -12.76 19.65 0.14
C ARG A 48 -12.23 18.37 0.78
N ALA A 49 -11.00 18.43 1.21
CA ALA A 49 -10.36 17.31 1.93
C ALA A 49 -11.07 16.94 3.26
N GLU A 50 -11.85 17.85 3.84
CA GLU A 50 -12.69 17.60 5.02
C GLU A 50 -13.89 16.71 4.73
N ASP A 51 -14.27 16.55 3.47
CA ASP A 51 -15.44 15.77 3.06
C ASP A 51 -15.05 14.31 2.77
N VAL A 52 -15.99 13.40 2.98
CA VAL A 52 -15.87 11.98 2.66
C VAL A 52 -16.95 11.62 1.65
N PRO A 53 -16.65 10.84 0.61
CA PRO A 53 -17.66 10.44 -0.37
C PRO A 53 -18.86 9.75 0.30
N PRO A 54 -20.11 10.07 -0.10
CA PRO A 54 -21.30 9.49 0.50
C PRO A 54 -21.46 8.00 0.19
N LYS A 55 -20.87 7.53 -0.92
CA LYS A 55 -20.81 6.13 -1.32
C LYS A 55 -19.37 5.71 -1.51
N LEU A 56 -19.00 4.64 -0.83
CA LEU A 56 -17.65 4.06 -0.89
C LEU A 56 -17.71 2.76 -1.68
N GLU A 57 -17.49 2.87 -2.97
CA GLU A 57 -17.21 1.73 -3.84
C GLU A 57 -15.73 1.35 -3.73
N SER A 58 -15.38 0.16 -4.22
CA SER A 58 -14.02 -0.41 -4.07
C SER A 58 -12.90 0.56 -4.49
N GLU A 59 -13.09 1.33 -5.54
CA GLU A 59 -12.11 2.27 -6.05
C GLU A 59 -11.97 3.50 -5.14
N LYS A 60 -13.08 4.04 -4.65
CA LYS A 60 -13.07 5.19 -3.72
C LYS A 60 -12.38 4.86 -2.40
N VAL A 61 -12.39 3.59 -1.97
CA VAL A 61 -11.62 3.14 -0.80
C VAL A 61 -10.11 3.33 -1.03
N LEU A 62 -9.60 2.93 -2.20
CA LEU A 62 -8.20 3.13 -2.55
C LEU A 62 -7.83 4.60 -2.69
N LEU A 63 -8.69 5.39 -3.32
CA LEU A 63 -8.49 6.84 -3.43
C LEU A 63 -8.46 7.52 -2.05
N LEU A 64 -9.22 7.03 -1.06
CA LEU A 64 -9.10 7.50 0.33
C LEU A 64 -7.76 7.13 0.95
N LEU A 65 -7.26 5.92 0.72
CA LEU A 65 -5.92 5.53 1.18
C LEU A 65 -4.83 6.38 0.52
N ASP A 66 -4.94 6.63 -0.79
CA ASP A 66 -4.02 7.51 -1.51
C ASP A 66 -4.08 8.94 -0.97
N ARG A 67 -5.28 9.48 -0.71
CA ARG A 67 -5.46 10.80 -0.12
C ARG A 67 -4.92 10.91 1.29
N ALA A 68 -5.09 9.87 2.10
CA ALA A 68 -4.55 9.82 3.46
C ALA A 68 -3.02 9.97 3.48
N MET A 69 -2.31 9.35 2.55
CA MET A 69 -0.87 9.49 2.44
C MET A 69 -0.45 10.90 2.04
N VAL A 70 -1.16 11.53 1.09
CA VAL A 70 -0.92 12.94 0.71
C VAL A 70 -1.19 13.87 1.89
N LEU A 71 -2.28 13.66 2.63
CA LEU A 71 -2.59 14.41 3.85
C LEU A 71 -1.53 14.22 4.94
N SER A 72 -1.00 13.00 5.11
CA SER A 72 0.13 12.72 6.01
C SER A 72 1.40 13.47 5.59
N GLN A 73 1.72 13.51 4.30
CA GLN A 73 2.84 14.32 3.76
C GLN A 73 2.67 15.81 4.03
N MET A 74 1.42 16.30 4.04
CA MET A 74 1.07 17.69 4.35
C MET A 74 0.89 17.96 5.87
N GLU A 75 1.21 16.98 6.71
CA GLU A 75 1.04 17.03 8.18
C GLU A 75 -0.40 17.23 8.66
N ARG A 76 -1.39 16.96 7.78
CA ARG A 76 -2.82 17.02 8.11
C ARG A 76 -3.29 15.70 8.73
N TYR A 77 -2.59 15.24 9.77
CA TYR A 77 -2.73 13.89 10.36
C TYR A 77 -4.15 13.55 10.84
N LYS A 78 -4.93 14.55 11.29
CA LYS A 78 -6.32 14.32 11.70
C LYS A 78 -7.19 13.87 10.54
N LEU A 79 -7.01 14.46 9.37
CA LEU A 79 -7.74 14.09 8.15
C LEU A 79 -7.19 12.79 7.55
N ALA A 80 -5.88 12.60 7.57
CA ALA A 80 -5.26 11.35 7.16
C ALA A 80 -5.81 10.15 7.97
N SER A 81 -5.84 10.29 9.30
CA SER A 81 -6.38 9.28 10.21
C SER A 81 -7.84 8.95 9.91
N ARG A 82 -8.69 9.96 9.69
CA ARG A 82 -10.08 9.77 9.32
C ARG A 82 -10.23 8.96 8.02
N ASP A 83 -9.45 9.32 6.98
CA ASP A 83 -9.52 8.62 5.69
C ASP A 83 -9.06 7.15 5.81
N LEU A 84 -8.01 6.90 6.61
CA LEU A 84 -7.53 5.55 6.92
C LEU A 84 -8.59 4.74 7.66
N GLU A 85 -9.25 5.30 8.68
CA GLU A 85 -10.31 4.62 9.44
C GLU A 85 -11.52 4.24 8.58
N VAL A 86 -11.93 5.19 7.72
CA VAL A 86 -13.05 4.96 6.79
C VAL A 86 -12.70 3.88 5.78
N ALA A 87 -11.49 3.91 5.24
CA ALA A 87 -11.01 2.91 4.30
C ALA A 87 -10.87 1.52 4.95
N ASP A 88 -10.29 1.43 6.16
CA ASP A 88 -10.10 0.19 6.90
C ASP A 88 -11.43 -0.51 7.16
N LYS A 89 -12.41 0.22 7.68
CA LYS A 89 -13.76 -0.30 7.91
C LYS A 89 -14.42 -0.81 6.62
N GLN A 90 -14.21 -0.12 5.50
CA GLN A 90 -14.79 -0.54 4.22
C GLN A 90 -14.08 -1.77 3.64
N LEU A 91 -12.76 -1.89 3.82
CA LEU A 91 -12.01 -3.09 3.44
C LEU A 91 -12.49 -4.32 4.21
N GLU A 92 -12.76 -4.20 5.52
CA GLU A 92 -13.38 -5.28 6.32
C GLU A 92 -14.74 -5.70 5.74
N ILE A 93 -15.63 -4.74 5.41
CA ILE A 93 -16.94 -5.01 4.82
C ILE A 93 -16.81 -5.72 3.45
N LEU A 94 -15.86 -5.31 2.62
CA LEU A 94 -15.60 -5.94 1.32
C LEU A 94 -15.11 -7.39 1.46
N ASP A 95 -14.33 -7.69 2.50
CA ASP A 95 -13.89 -9.04 2.80
C ASP A 95 -15.04 -9.96 3.27
N PHE A 96 -15.98 -9.45 4.08
CA PHE A 96 -17.16 -10.19 4.54
C PHE A 96 -18.16 -10.50 3.42
N LYS A 97 -18.24 -9.69 2.36
CA LYS A 97 -19.15 -9.90 1.22
C LYS A 97 -18.75 -11.06 0.30
N ARG A 98 -17.82 -11.90 0.72
CA ARG A 98 -17.36 -13.08 -0.03
C ARG A 98 -18.42 -14.20 -0.03
N GLY A 99 -19.30 -14.18 -0.99
CA GLY A 99 -20.19 -15.32 -1.30
C GLY A 99 -19.60 -16.16 -2.44
N THR A 100 -19.61 -17.49 -2.27
CA THR A 100 -19.02 -18.50 -3.18
C THR A 100 -19.67 -18.58 -4.57
N GLN A 101 -20.80 -17.92 -4.83
CA GLN A 101 -21.52 -17.99 -6.10
C GLN A 101 -21.10 -16.94 -7.13
N ASP A 102 -20.34 -15.93 -6.74
CA ASP A 102 -19.99 -14.77 -7.58
C ASP A 102 -18.73 -15.01 -8.46
N GLU A 103 -17.98 -16.08 -8.25
CA GLU A 103 -16.64 -16.22 -8.83
C GLU A 103 -16.63 -16.60 -10.32
N ILE A 104 -17.59 -17.37 -10.77
CA ILE A 104 -17.56 -17.92 -12.15
C ILE A 104 -18.09 -16.91 -13.18
N GLY A 105 -19.12 -16.15 -12.86
CA GLY A 105 -19.71 -15.16 -13.79
C GLY A 105 -18.86 -13.90 -13.98
N LYS A 106 -18.17 -13.47 -12.93
CA LYS A 106 -17.34 -12.22 -12.93
C LYS A 106 -16.05 -12.38 -13.72
N PHE A 107 -15.53 -13.59 -13.84
CA PHE A 107 -14.33 -13.92 -14.62
C PHE A 107 -14.44 -13.60 -16.11
N LEU A 108 -15.64 -13.59 -16.67
CA LEU A 108 -15.85 -13.40 -18.10
C LEU A 108 -15.80 -11.93 -18.55
N PHE A 109 -16.07 -10.98 -17.67
CA PHE A 109 -16.30 -9.59 -18.09
C PHE A 109 -15.18 -8.60 -17.76
N SER A 110 -14.57 -8.63 -16.61
CA SER A 110 -13.39 -7.83 -16.25
C SER A 110 -12.85 -8.26 -14.89
N ASP A 111 -11.53 -8.20 -14.68
CA ASP A 111 -10.93 -8.36 -13.33
C ASP A 111 -11.38 -7.26 -12.38
N GLN A 112 -11.71 -6.08 -12.90
CA GLN A 112 -12.10 -4.90 -12.13
C GLN A 112 -13.57 -4.93 -11.67
N SER A 113 -14.42 -5.82 -12.19
CA SER A 113 -15.86 -5.87 -11.89
C SER A 113 -16.20 -6.38 -10.49
N GLY A 114 -15.26 -7.00 -9.79
CA GLY A 114 -15.42 -7.48 -8.42
C GLY A 114 -15.03 -6.45 -7.36
N PRO A 115 -15.36 -6.70 -6.07
CA PRO A 115 -14.87 -5.87 -4.97
C PRO A 115 -13.35 -5.91 -4.91
N TYR A 116 -12.73 -4.79 -4.53
CA TYR A 116 -11.29 -4.73 -4.34
C TYR A 116 -10.85 -5.70 -3.24
N ARG A 117 -9.83 -6.47 -3.53
CA ARG A 117 -9.19 -7.39 -2.58
C ARG A 117 -7.82 -6.84 -2.24
N ALA A 118 -7.73 -6.10 -1.14
CA ALA A 118 -6.46 -5.59 -0.68
C ALA A 118 -5.54 -6.77 -0.29
N PRO A 119 -4.30 -6.81 -0.78
CA PRO A 119 -3.31 -7.79 -0.32
C PRO A 119 -3.02 -7.58 1.17
N ALA A 120 -2.52 -8.62 1.84
CA ALA A 120 -2.27 -8.60 3.28
C ALA A 120 -1.40 -7.40 3.71
N TYR A 121 -0.36 -7.10 2.95
CA TYR A 121 0.55 -6.01 3.27
C TYR A 121 -0.13 -4.64 3.29
N GLU A 122 -1.08 -4.37 2.39
CA GLU A 122 -1.83 -3.11 2.41
C GLU A 122 -2.67 -3.00 3.68
N LYS A 123 -3.38 -4.05 4.07
CA LYS A 123 -4.23 -4.07 5.27
C LYS A 123 -3.42 -3.83 6.55
N LEU A 124 -2.30 -4.54 6.69
CA LEU A 124 -1.41 -4.40 7.86
C LEU A 124 -0.82 -2.99 7.98
N LEU A 125 -0.50 -2.36 6.85
CA LEU A 125 0.08 -1.03 6.84
C LEU A 125 -0.94 0.09 7.08
N VAL A 126 -2.24 -0.13 6.87
CA VAL A 126 -3.29 0.84 7.25
C VAL A 126 -3.19 1.19 8.73
N ASN A 127 -3.20 0.19 9.62
CA ASN A 127 -3.14 0.42 11.07
C ASN A 127 -1.77 0.98 11.49
N THR A 128 -0.67 0.49 10.87
CA THR A 128 0.68 1.01 11.13
C THR A 128 0.79 2.50 10.82
N ILE A 129 0.30 2.95 9.67
CA ILE A 129 0.32 4.37 9.27
C ILE A 129 -0.66 5.18 10.13
N ASN A 130 -1.80 4.60 10.51
CA ASN A 130 -2.75 5.30 11.36
C ASN A 130 -2.21 5.52 12.78
N MET A 131 -1.47 4.55 13.35
CA MET A 131 -0.73 4.76 14.60
C MET A 131 0.23 5.94 14.50
N GLN A 132 0.95 6.11 13.38
CA GLN A 132 1.83 7.26 13.16
C GLN A 132 1.06 8.58 13.16
N CYS A 133 -0.12 8.62 12.51
CA CYS A 133 -0.97 9.81 12.48
C CYS A 133 -1.46 10.20 13.88
N TYR A 134 -1.82 9.22 14.71
CA TYR A 134 -2.21 9.44 16.10
C TYR A 134 -1.04 9.92 16.97
N LEU A 135 0.11 9.25 16.86
CA LEU A 135 1.33 9.61 17.59
C LEU A 135 1.84 11.02 17.23
N ALA A 136 1.80 11.40 15.94
CA ALA A 136 2.19 12.73 15.48
C ALA A 136 1.31 13.86 16.06
N ARG A 137 0.08 13.52 16.49
CA ARG A 137 -0.85 14.45 17.16
C ARG A 137 -0.77 14.39 18.69
N GLY A 138 0.06 13.50 19.25
CA GLY A 138 0.10 13.25 20.69
C GLY A 138 -1.12 12.46 21.22
N ASP A 139 -1.93 11.86 20.35
CA ASP A 139 -3.13 11.09 20.73
C ASP A 139 -2.76 9.63 21.00
N LEU A 140 -2.27 9.36 22.19
CA LEU A 140 -1.87 8.03 22.63
C LEU A 140 -3.07 7.06 22.76
N ALA A 141 -4.25 7.58 23.07
CA ALA A 141 -5.45 6.77 23.24
C ALA A 141 -5.91 6.21 21.88
N GLY A 142 -5.99 7.05 20.85
CA GLY A 142 -6.30 6.62 19.48
C GLY A 142 -5.23 5.67 18.93
N ALA A 143 -3.95 5.99 19.12
CA ALA A 143 -2.85 5.11 18.71
C ALA A 143 -2.96 3.69 19.32
N ARG A 144 -3.36 3.57 20.59
CA ARG A 144 -3.56 2.28 21.27
C ARG A 144 -4.72 1.45 20.70
N VAL A 145 -5.76 2.10 20.17
CA VAL A 145 -6.84 1.38 19.47
C VAL A 145 -6.29 0.72 18.21
N GLU A 146 -5.51 1.46 17.42
CA GLU A 146 -4.91 0.94 16.18
C GLU A 146 -3.88 -0.17 16.45
N ALA A 147 -3.09 -0.05 17.52
CA ALA A 147 -2.16 -1.11 17.94
C ALA A 147 -2.89 -2.43 18.26
N ARG A 148 -4.06 -2.36 18.90
CA ARG A 148 -4.89 -3.55 19.17
C ARG A 148 -5.52 -4.12 17.90
N ARG A 149 -5.94 -3.26 16.96
CA ARG A 149 -6.46 -3.70 15.66
C ARG A 149 -5.38 -4.45 14.87
N LEU A 150 -4.17 -3.91 14.84
CA LEU A 150 -3.03 -4.58 14.22
C LEU A 150 -2.84 -5.99 14.78
N SER A 151 -2.85 -6.18 16.10
CA SER A 151 -2.66 -7.49 16.72
C SER A 151 -3.74 -8.52 16.36
N VAL A 152 -4.95 -8.08 16.06
CA VAL A 152 -6.04 -8.96 15.58
C VAL A 152 -5.75 -9.42 14.15
N LEU A 153 -5.31 -8.50 13.27
CA LEU A 153 -4.92 -8.82 11.90
C LEU A 153 -3.69 -9.74 11.86
N GLU A 154 -2.71 -9.50 12.71
CA GLU A 154 -1.52 -10.35 12.85
C GLU A 154 -1.87 -11.80 13.10
N ARG A 155 -2.73 -12.07 14.08
CA ARG A 155 -3.19 -13.42 14.36
C ARG A 155 -3.85 -14.07 13.16
N PHE A 156 -4.70 -13.34 12.47
CA PHE A 156 -5.36 -13.84 11.27
C PHE A 156 -4.35 -14.19 10.16
N PHE A 157 -3.35 -13.35 9.91
CA PHE A 157 -2.35 -13.60 8.87
C PHE A 157 -1.29 -14.61 9.29
N HIS A 158 -0.98 -14.74 10.59
CA HIS A 158 -0.11 -15.78 11.12
C HIS A 158 -0.67 -17.18 10.79
N ASP A 159 -1.95 -17.38 10.99
CA ASP A 159 -2.62 -18.65 10.71
C ASP A 159 -2.64 -19.01 9.22
N THR A 160 -2.52 -18.01 8.34
CA THR A 160 -2.47 -18.20 6.87
C THR A 160 -1.06 -18.29 6.31
N ASN A 161 -0.02 -18.12 7.14
CA ASN A 161 1.40 -18.11 6.74
C ASN A 161 1.72 -17.15 5.59
N ASP A 162 1.09 -15.97 5.60
CA ASP A 162 1.23 -14.95 4.55
C ASP A 162 2.61 -14.27 4.61
N PRO A 163 3.35 -14.17 3.49
CA PRO A 163 4.66 -13.50 3.46
C PRO A 163 4.62 -12.02 3.84
N GLY A 164 3.45 -11.38 3.80
CA GLY A 164 3.24 -9.99 4.25
C GLY A 164 3.50 -9.78 5.75
N GLN A 165 3.56 -10.84 6.56
CA GLN A 165 3.86 -10.75 8.00
C GLN A 165 5.16 -9.99 8.29
N LYS A 166 6.18 -10.11 7.44
CA LYS A 166 7.46 -9.39 7.61
C LYS A 166 7.30 -7.87 7.63
N LEU A 167 6.19 -7.36 7.12
CA LEU A 167 5.90 -5.92 7.10
C LEU A 167 5.33 -5.39 8.41
N MET A 168 5.05 -6.26 9.38
CA MET A 168 4.51 -5.86 10.69
C MET A 168 5.55 -5.24 11.61
N GLY A 169 6.84 -5.48 11.39
CA GLY A 169 7.91 -5.03 12.28
C GLY A 169 7.79 -3.57 12.74
N PRO A 170 7.63 -2.57 11.87
CA PRO A 170 7.39 -1.19 12.28
C PRO A 170 6.09 -0.99 13.04
N GLY A 171 5.04 -1.73 12.71
CA GLY A 171 3.76 -1.71 13.42
C GLY A 171 3.93 -2.18 14.86
N ASP A 172 4.61 -3.30 15.06
CA ASP A 172 4.95 -3.84 16.37
C ASP A 172 5.87 -2.89 17.16
N TYR A 173 6.86 -2.29 16.50
CA TYR A 173 7.70 -1.28 17.13
C TYR A 173 6.85 -0.13 17.69
N LEU A 174 5.96 0.43 16.87
CA LEU A 174 5.09 1.54 17.27
C LEU A 174 4.09 1.10 18.35
N ALA A 175 3.52 -0.09 18.26
CA ALA A 175 2.65 -0.64 19.27
C ALA A 175 3.39 -0.78 20.62
N GLY A 176 4.61 -1.31 20.61
CA GLY A 176 5.48 -1.37 21.78
C GLY A 176 5.71 0.01 22.40
N PHE A 177 6.04 1.01 21.59
CA PHE A 177 6.19 2.39 22.05
C PHE A 177 4.90 2.94 22.67
N ILE A 178 3.75 2.72 22.05
CA ILE A 178 2.44 3.15 22.54
C ILE A 178 2.12 2.55 23.92
N PHE A 179 2.35 1.23 24.09
CA PHE A 179 2.11 0.56 25.35
C PHE A 179 3.11 0.97 26.43
N GLU A 180 4.39 1.17 26.08
CA GLU A 180 5.40 1.74 26.97
C GLU A 180 4.96 3.11 27.51
N LYS A 181 4.57 4.04 26.61
CA LYS A 181 4.13 5.38 27.02
C LYS A 181 2.76 5.38 27.73
N SER A 182 2.03 4.27 27.65
CA SER A 182 0.81 4.02 28.43
C SER A 182 1.07 3.37 29.78
N GLY A 183 2.32 3.06 30.14
CA GLY A 183 2.71 2.43 31.41
C GLY A 183 2.47 0.91 31.46
N ASN A 184 2.27 0.26 30.31
CA ASN A 184 2.09 -1.19 30.23
C ASN A 184 3.37 -1.86 29.71
N ASN A 185 4.30 -2.13 30.64
CA ASN A 185 5.65 -2.61 30.31
C ASN A 185 5.64 -4.03 29.71
N ASP A 186 4.81 -4.95 30.25
CA ASP A 186 4.72 -6.32 29.75
C ASP A 186 4.27 -6.38 28.31
N GLU A 187 3.24 -5.61 27.96
CA GLU A 187 2.71 -5.56 26.62
C GLU A 187 3.70 -4.86 25.67
N ALA A 188 4.34 -3.78 26.12
CA ALA A 188 5.38 -3.10 25.35
C ALA A 188 6.52 -4.05 24.94
N LEU A 189 7.01 -4.85 25.91
CA LEU A 189 8.10 -5.81 25.65
C LEU A 189 7.67 -6.95 24.73
N ARG A 190 6.41 -7.40 24.79
CA ARG A 190 5.87 -8.40 23.83
C ARG A 190 5.90 -7.86 22.40
N TYR A 191 5.43 -6.64 22.18
CA TYR A 191 5.48 -6.02 20.85
C TYR A 191 6.91 -5.74 20.38
N TYR A 192 7.81 -5.31 21.26
CA TYR A 192 9.22 -5.15 20.90
C TYR A 192 9.88 -6.48 20.53
N ASP A 193 9.55 -7.55 21.23
CA ASP A 193 10.02 -8.90 20.91
C ASP A 193 9.50 -9.36 19.54
N SER A 194 8.22 -9.07 19.22
CA SER A 194 7.63 -9.33 17.91
C SER A 194 8.32 -8.52 16.81
N ALA A 195 8.54 -7.23 17.03
CA ALA A 195 9.26 -6.38 16.08
C ALA A 195 10.67 -6.94 15.75
N LEU A 196 11.41 -7.32 16.79
CA LEU A 196 12.76 -7.92 16.67
C LEU A 196 12.75 -9.32 16.01
N ALA A 197 11.62 -10.00 15.94
CA ALA A 197 11.48 -11.22 15.15
C ALA A 197 11.46 -10.94 13.65
N LEU A 198 11.09 -9.73 13.25
CA LEU A 198 10.78 -9.34 11.89
C LEU A 198 11.80 -8.38 11.28
N GLY A 199 12.64 -7.73 12.11
CA GLY A 199 13.63 -6.79 11.65
C GLY A 199 14.68 -6.44 12.71
N ASP A 200 15.72 -5.74 12.28
CA ASP A 200 16.81 -5.28 13.14
C ASP A 200 16.47 -3.88 13.65
N TYR A 201 16.16 -3.76 14.95
CA TYR A 201 15.81 -2.51 15.63
C TYR A 201 16.75 -2.29 16.81
N GLU A 202 17.96 -1.83 16.54
CA GLU A 202 18.97 -1.57 17.58
C GLU A 202 18.54 -0.46 18.53
N SER A 203 17.74 0.50 18.03
CA SER A 203 17.16 1.59 18.81
C SER A 203 16.24 1.11 19.95
N LEU A 204 15.80 -0.15 19.95
CA LEU A 204 15.06 -0.78 21.04
C LEU A 204 15.92 -1.23 22.22
N ALA A 205 17.25 -1.26 22.10
CA ALA A 205 18.12 -1.78 23.16
C ALA A 205 17.96 -1.02 24.49
N ASP A 206 17.86 0.29 24.40
CA ASP A 206 17.71 1.15 25.58
C ASP A 206 16.33 1.05 26.24
N PRO A 207 15.19 1.21 25.54
CA PRO A 207 13.88 0.99 26.17
C PRO A 207 13.70 -0.42 26.73
N VAL A 208 14.17 -1.46 26.01
CA VAL A 208 14.10 -2.83 26.52
C VAL A 208 14.87 -3.00 27.83
N ARG A 209 16.09 -2.47 27.93
CA ARG A 209 16.91 -2.52 29.15
C ARG A 209 16.21 -1.85 30.34
N ARG A 210 15.50 -0.75 30.10
CA ARG A 210 14.77 -0.03 31.16
C ARG A 210 13.50 -0.75 31.61
N LEU A 211 12.79 -1.39 30.67
CA LEU A 211 11.50 -2.02 30.95
C LEU A 211 11.63 -3.42 31.55
N MET A 212 12.61 -4.22 31.11
CA MET A 212 12.77 -5.60 31.55
C MET A 212 12.82 -5.80 33.07
N PRO A 213 13.53 -4.98 33.86
CA PRO A 213 13.55 -5.13 35.32
C PRO A 213 12.19 -4.90 35.99
N GLN A 214 11.28 -4.20 35.31
CA GLN A 214 9.95 -3.80 35.80
C GLN A 214 8.83 -4.64 35.17
N SER A 215 9.17 -5.73 34.48
CA SER A 215 8.25 -6.55 33.70
C SER A 215 8.39 -8.03 34.07
N SER A 216 7.26 -8.75 33.99
CA SER A 216 7.24 -10.20 34.08
C SER A 216 7.62 -10.88 32.76
N TYR A 217 7.55 -10.16 31.65
CA TYR A 217 7.88 -10.70 30.32
C TYR A 217 9.37 -10.73 30.06
N GLN A 218 9.87 -11.90 29.67
CA GLN A 218 11.28 -12.13 29.34
C GLN A 218 11.37 -12.95 28.04
N SER A 219 12.31 -12.64 27.17
CA SER A 219 12.63 -13.45 26.01
C SER A 219 14.12 -13.50 25.73
N ALA A 220 14.58 -14.57 25.09
CA ALA A 220 15.98 -14.73 24.69
C ALA A 220 16.39 -13.66 23.67
N ARG A 221 15.47 -13.20 22.81
CA ARG A 221 15.72 -12.17 21.80
C ARG A 221 15.96 -10.81 22.43
N LEU A 222 15.14 -10.42 23.41
CA LEU A 222 15.34 -9.18 24.17
C LEU A 222 16.66 -9.19 24.94
N GLN A 223 17.00 -10.32 25.57
CA GLN A 223 18.30 -10.49 26.27
C GLN A 223 19.48 -10.37 25.32
N LYS A 224 19.38 -10.99 24.14
CA LYS A 224 20.43 -10.90 23.10
C LYS A 224 20.62 -9.45 22.63
N LEU A 225 19.52 -8.71 22.42
CA LEU A 225 19.58 -7.31 22.00
C LEU A 225 20.36 -6.45 23.01
N ILE A 226 20.03 -6.52 24.30
CA ILE A 226 20.69 -5.69 25.33
C ILE A 226 22.15 -6.13 25.55
N ALA A 227 22.49 -7.41 25.35
CA ALA A 227 23.85 -7.90 25.46
C ALA A 227 24.73 -7.40 24.28
N ALA A 228 24.16 -7.33 23.07
CA ALA A 228 24.85 -6.80 21.88
C ALA A 228 25.05 -5.29 21.93
N ASN A 229 24.18 -4.57 22.66
CA ASN A 229 24.17 -3.10 22.74
C ASN A 229 24.40 -2.67 24.20
N PRO A 230 25.65 -2.65 24.71
CA PRO A 230 25.91 -2.27 26.10
C PRO A 230 25.49 -0.80 26.35
N PRO A 231 25.11 -0.44 27.58
CA PRO A 231 24.67 0.90 27.89
C PRO A 231 25.79 1.91 27.64
N SER A 232 25.46 3.06 27.09
CA SER A 232 26.33 4.23 27.15
C SER A 232 26.52 4.63 28.62
N LYS A 233 27.63 5.31 28.95
CA LYS A 233 27.99 5.68 30.33
C LYS A 233 27.01 6.66 31.03
N GLU A 234 25.91 7.00 30.37
CA GLU A 234 24.90 7.92 30.90
C GLU A 234 23.91 7.23 31.83
N SER A 235 23.36 8.00 32.76
CA SER A 235 22.44 7.55 33.80
C SER A 235 21.22 6.81 33.20
N GLU A 236 20.85 5.69 33.82
CA GLU A 236 19.67 4.90 33.45
C GLU A 236 18.34 5.47 33.99
N ASP A 237 18.40 6.56 34.78
CA ASP A 237 17.21 7.18 35.38
C ASP A 237 16.33 7.84 34.32
N PRO A 238 15.13 7.29 34.02
CA PRO A 238 14.25 7.81 32.97
C PRO A 238 13.78 9.23 33.22
N SER A 239 13.76 9.67 34.49
CA SER A 239 13.33 11.03 34.85
C SER A 239 14.31 12.10 34.42
N LYS A 240 15.54 11.74 34.07
CA LYS A 240 16.61 12.67 33.66
C LYS A 240 16.67 12.89 32.15
N PHE A 241 15.86 12.18 31.39
CA PHE A 241 15.88 12.23 29.92
C PHE A 241 14.49 12.44 29.37
N ALA A 242 14.44 12.96 28.16
CA ALA A 242 13.28 12.93 27.29
C ALA A 242 13.59 12.05 26.08
N GLU A 243 12.58 11.69 25.29
CA GLU A 243 12.75 10.81 24.14
C GLU A 243 12.18 11.44 22.87
N VAL A 244 12.90 11.22 21.77
CA VAL A 244 12.46 11.55 20.42
C VAL A 244 12.35 10.28 19.62
N LEU A 245 11.14 10.00 19.12
CA LEU A 245 10.87 8.95 18.12
C LEU A 245 10.72 9.63 16.77
N VAL A 246 11.43 9.11 15.77
CA VAL A 246 11.34 9.61 14.39
C VAL A 246 10.86 8.47 13.49
N VAL A 247 9.87 8.75 12.66
CA VAL A 247 9.39 7.83 11.61
C VAL A 247 9.54 8.51 10.26
N VAL A 248 10.21 7.83 9.33
CA VAL A 248 10.46 8.36 7.99
C VAL A 248 9.86 7.43 6.96
N ASN A 249 8.78 7.88 6.34
CA ASN A 249 8.13 7.21 5.22
C ASN A 249 8.59 7.86 3.91
N TYR A 250 9.14 7.11 2.97
CA TYR A 250 9.61 7.73 1.73
C TYR A 250 9.49 6.83 0.51
N GLY A 251 9.43 7.49 -0.65
CA GLY A 251 9.17 6.85 -1.92
C GLY A 251 7.74 6.35 -2.06
N ARG A 252 7.50 5.54 -3.08
CA ARG A 252 6.21 4.88 -3.33
C ARG A 252 6.43 3.47 -3.87
N VAL A 253 5.60 2.55 -3.45
CA VAL A 253 5.56 1.18 -4.00
C VAL A 253 5.29 1.22 -5.52
N PRO A 254 5.67 0.17 -6.27
CA PRO A 254 5.37 0.08 -7.68
C PRO A 254 3.84 0.00 -7.88
N PRO A 255 3.23 0.94 -8.64
CA PRO A 255 1.81 0.85 -8.95
C PRO A 255 1.56 -0.27 -9.95
N LYS A 256 0.37 -0.86 -9.93
CA LYS A 256 -0.11 -1.68 -11.05
C LYS A 256 -0.47 -0.76 -12.23
N ILE A 257 -0.03 -1.13 -13.41
CA ILE A 257 -0.31 -0.41 -14.66
C ILE A 257 -0.88 -1.38 -15.69
N ALA A 258 -1.76 -0.90 -16.55
CA ALA A 258 -2.30 -1.70 -17.63
C ALA A 258 -1.21 -2.03 -18.67
N GLU A 259 -1.08 -3.30 -19.01
CA GLU A 259 -0.21 -3.80 -20.08
C GLU A 259 -1.06 -4.48 -21.14
N ARG A 260 -0.68 -4.31 -22.40
CA ARG A 260 -1.33 -4.93 -23.54
C ARG A 260 -0.30 -5.62 -24.41
N LEU A 261 -0.34 -6.95 -24.46
CA LEU A 261 0.60 -7.76 -25.24
C LEU A 261 -0.11 -8.69 -26.21
N PRO A 262 0.53 -9.03 -27.36
CA PRO A 262 0.07 -10.12 -28.19
C PRO A 262 -0.03 -11.41 -27.38
N ILE A 263 -1.04 -12.24 -27.66
CA ILE A 263 -1.34 -13.46 -26.89
C ILE A 263 -0.14 -14.41 -26.82
N GLY A 264 0.67 -14.50 -27.87
CA GLY A 264 1.90 -15.31 -27.87
C GLY A 264 2.94 -14.85 -26.84
N LEU A 265 3.09 -13.54 -26.65
CA LEU A 265 3.97 -12.98 -25.60
C LEU A 265 3.32 -13.11 -24.22
N ALA A 266 2.01 -12.91 -24.09
CA ALA A 266 1.31 -13.05 -22.81
C ALA A 266 1.48 -14.47 -22.23
N LEU A 267 1.56 -15.50 -23.08
CA LEU A 267 1.81 -16.88 -22.64
C LEU A 267 3.12 -17.07 -21.86
N THR A 268 4.15 -16.27 -22.12
CA THR A 268 5.42 -16.38 -21.40
C THR A 268 5.27 -15.95 -19.92
N TYR A 269 4.33 -15.06 -19.63
CA TYR A 269 4.02 -14.60 -18.27
C TYR A 269 3.04 -15.52 -17.53
N ALA A 270 2.25 -16.32 -18.28
CA ALA A 270 1.28 -17.25 -17.71
C ALA A 270 1.89 -18.60 -17.31
N SER A 271 3.22 -18.76 -17.38
CA SER A 271 3.92 -20.04 -17.27
C SER A 271 3.44 -20.90 -16.09
N GLY A 272 3.00 -22.13 -16.40
CA GLY A 272 2.52 -23.11 -15.42
C GLY A 272 1.13 -22.88 -14.83
N ALA A 273 0.53 -21.69 -15.00
CA ALA A 273 -0.79 -21.37 -14.46
C ALA A 273 -1.95 -21.55 -15.47
N ILE A 274 -1.64 -21.72 -16.76
CA ILE A 274 -2.63 -21.93 -17.82
C ILE A 274 -2.83 -23.43 -18.10
N SER A 275 -4.08 -23.86 -18.37
CA SER A 275 -4.34 -25.25 -18.72
C SER A 275 -3.70 -25.63 -20.07
N PRO A 276 -3.26 -26.89 -20.28
CA PRO A 276 -2.72 -27.34 -21.58
C PRO A 276 -3.70 -27.12 -22.74
N PHE A 277 -4.98 -27.22 -22.48
CA PHE A 277 -6.03 -26.97 -23.47
C PHE A 277 -6.09 -25.52 -23.91
N ASP A 278 -6.08 -24.57 -22.96
CA ASP A 278 -6.12 -23.15 -23.24
C ASP A 278 -4.80 -22.66 -23.85
N GLN A 279 -3.67 -23.22 -23.41
CA GLN A 279 -2.36 -22.96 -24.00
C GLN A 279 -2.32 -23.38 -25.50
N ALA A 280 -2.79 -24.58 -25.82
CA ALA A 280 -2.86 -25.04 -27.19
C ALA A 280 -3.78 -24.15 -28.06
N ARG A 281 -4.85 -23.64 -27.48
CA ARG A 281 -5.79 -22.74 -28.15
C ARG A 281 -5.19 -21.36 -28.36
N ALA A 282 -4.50 -20.79 -27.35
CA ALA A 282 -3.77 -19.53 -27.46
C ALA A 282 -2.66 -19.62 -28.53
N ASN A 283 -1.90 -20.72 -28.57
CA ASN A 283 -0.88 -20.96 -29.57
C ASN A 283 -1.47 -21.04 -31.01
N ARG A 284 -2.64 -21.64 -31.19
CA ARG A 284 -3.32 -21.64 -32.49
C ARG A 284 -3.74 -20.23 -32.91
N LEU A 285 -4.28 -19.43 -32.02
CA LEU A 285 -4.62 -18.01 -32.28
C LEU A 285 -3.39 -17.19 -32.66
N ALA A 286 -2.28 -17.39 -31.96
CA ALA A 286 -1.00 -16.76 -32.29
C ALA A 286 -0.48 -17.17 -33.66
N ALA A 287 -0.58 -18.46 -34.03
CA ALA A 287 -0.11 -18.98 -35.30
C ALA A 287 -0.96 -18.57 -36.50
N GLN A 288 -2.23 -18.23 -36.29
CA GLN A 288 -3.14 -17.79 -37.37
C GLN A 288 -2.85 -16.35 -37.84
N GLY A 289 -1.83 -15.67 -37.29
CA GLY A 289 -1.45 -14.31 -37.65
C GLY A 289 -2.50 -13.23 -37.23
N LEU A 290 -3.57 -13.66 -36.57
CA LEU A 290 -4.52 -12.73 -35.96
C LEU A 290 -3.83 -12.09 -34.76
N VAL A 291 -3.63 -10.77 -34.81
CA VAL A 291 -3.05 -10.00 -33.69
C VAL A 291 -4.10 -9.94 -32.58
N THR A 292 -4.12 -10.99 -31.75
CA THR A 292 -4.95 -11.06 -30.57
C THR A 292 -4.19 -10.48 -29.39
N TRP A 293 -4.74 -9.43 -28.81
CA TRP A 293 -4.15 -8.74 -27.68
C TRP A 293 -4.78 -9.18 -26.37
N VAL A 294 -3.95 -9.32 -25.35
CA VAL A 294 -4.36 -9.65 -23.99
C VAL A 294 -4.05 -8.45 -23.11
N ASN A 295 -5.04 -7.97 -22.37
CA ASN A 295 -4.88 -6.91 -21.38
C ASN A 295 -4.73 -7.53 -19.99
N PHE A 296 -3.69 -7.16 -19.25
CA PHE A 296 -3.46 -7.61 -17.88
C PHE A 296 -2.68 -6.54 -17.12
N PRO A 297 -2.76 -6.51 -15.76
CA PRO A 297 -1.96 -5.59 -14.97
C PRO A 297 -0.50 -6.04 -14.92
N ARG A 298 0.41 -5.08 -14.85
CA ARG A 298 1.84 -5.27 -14.60
C ARG A 298 2.30 -4.32 -13.50
N LEU A 299 3.28 -4.71 -12.69
CA LEU A 299 3.92 -3.77 -11.78
C LEU A 299 4.78 -2.75 -12.54
N GLY A 300 4.59 -1.48 -12.21
CA GLY A 300 5.46 -0.39 -12.61
C GLY A 300 6.80 -0.42 -11.86
N LYS A 301 7.48 0.73 -11.85
CA LYS A 301 8.70 0.89 -11.09
C LYS A 301 8.42 1.56 -9.75
N PRO A 302 9.07 1.12 -8.66
CA PRO A 302 9.00 1.82 -7.38
C PRO A 302 9.67 3.20 -7.49
N LYS A 303 9.33 4.09 -6.58
CA LYS A 303 9.99 5.39 -6.42
C LYS A 303 10.77 5.40 -5.11
N GLY A 304 12.02 5.87 -5.15
CA GLY A 304 12.82 6.03 -3.94
C GLY A 304 13.52 4.77 -3.42
N GLU A 305 13.68 3.79 -4.27
CA GLU A 305 14.31 2.50 -3.94
C GLU A 305 15.73 2.65 -3.34
N TYR A 306 16.48 3.63 -3.82
CA TYR A 306 17.88 3.86 -3.41
C TYR A 306 18.05 5.07 -2.48
N ASP A 307 16.97 5.74 -2.11
CA ASP A 307 17.07 6.89 -1.22
C ASP A 307 17.19 6.45 0.25
N LEU A 308 17.75 7.33 1.06
CA LEU A 308 17.89 7.14 2.49
C LEU A 308 17.20 8.27 3.24
N GLY A 309 16.50 7.92 4.32
CA GLY A 309 16.08 8.88 5.32
C GLY A 309 17.26 9.27 6.22
N ALA A 310 17.19 10.47 6.80
CA ALA A 310 18.14 10.91 7.82
C ALA A 310 17.44 11.84 8.83
N PHE A 311 17.93 11.87 10.07
CA PHE A 311 17.51 12.87 11.03
C PHE A 311 18.67 13.38 11.88
N ALA A 312 18.48 14.56 12.44
CA ALA A 312 19.41 15.20 13.35
C ALA A 312 18.66 15.86 14.50
N ILE A 313 19.28 15.89 15.66
CA ILE A 313 18.80 16.60 16.83
C ILE A 313 19.88 17.63 17.22
N ASP A 314 19.49 18.89 17.32
CA ASP A 314 20.38 20.04 17.60
C ASP A 314 21.60 20.09 16.65
N GLY A 315 21.40 19.69 15.40
CA GLY A 315 22.44 19.61 14.37
C GLY A 315 23.27 18.33 14.40
N ALA A 316 23.20 17.51 15.45
CA ALA A 316 23.90 16.23 15.53
C ALA A 316 23.11 15.14 14.79
N ARG A 317 23.74 14.50 13.80
CA ARG A 317 23.16 13.39 13.06
C ARG A 317 22.92 12.20 13.98
N GLN A 318 21.75 11.60 13.84
CA GLN A 318 21.34 10.40 14.55
C GLN A 318 21.13 9.24 13.58
N GLU A 319 21.16 8.00 14.08
CA GLU A 319 20.98 6.80 13.30
C GLU A 319 19.51 6.39 13.22
N LEU A 320 19.11 5.90 12.04
CA LEU A 320 17.85 5.21 11.81
C LEU A 320 18.11 3.71 11.78
N ASP A 321 17.21 2.93 12.35
CA ASP A 321 17.20 1.49 12.12
C ASP A 321 17.03 1.17 10.63
N PRO A 322 17.44 -0.01 10.15
CA PRO A 322 17.28 -0.41 8.76
C PRO A 322 15.86 -0.23 8.25
N ALA A 323 15.71 0.44 7.12
CA ALA A 323 14.38 0.72 6.58
C ALA A 323 13.68 -0.55 6.08
N LEU A 324 12.42 -0.72 6.49
CA LEU A 324 11.55 -1.73 5.91
C LEU A 324 11.35 -1.47 4.41
N ALA A 325 11.56 -2.50 3.57
CA ALA A 325 11.41 -2.43 2.12
C ALA A 325 10.02 -2.91 1.68
N ILE A 326 9.03 -2.02 1.73
CA ILE A 326 7.64 -2.31 1.38
C ILE A 326 7.50 -2.59 -0.12
N ASP A 327 8.25 -1.90 -0.97
CA ASP A 327 8.28 -2.12 -2.42
C ASP A 327 8.73 -3.54 -2.80
N LYS A 328 9.71 -4.09 -2.09
CA LYS A 328 10.17 -5.48 -2.32
C LYS A 328 9.10 -6.48 -1.93
N ALA A 329 8.37 -6.23 -0.84
CA ALA A 329 7.28 -7.10 -0.44
C ALA A 329 6.09 -7.01 -1.41
N ALA A 330 5.76 -5.81 -1.90
CA ALA A 330 4.74 -5.64 -2.92
C ALA A 330 5.11 -6.36 -4.23
N ALA A 331 6.40 -6.31 -4.63
CA ALA A 331 6.89 -7.04 -5.79
C ALA A 331 6.81 -8.56 -5.60
N ALA A 332 7.23 -9.08 -4.46
CA ALA A 332 7.15 -10.52 -4.15
C ALA A 332 5.69 -11.01 -4.14
N ALA A 333 4.79 -10.26 -3.48
CA ALA A 333 3.36 -10.60 -3.49
C ALA A 333 2.74 -10.59 -4.90
N TRP A 334 3.25 -9.74 -5.79
CA TRP A 334 2.83 -9.74 -7.19
C TRP A 334 3.36 -10.96 -7.95
N GLU A 335 4.63 -11.31 -7.78
CA GLU A 335 5.26 -12.48 -8.42
C GLU A 335 4.50 -13.77 -8.12
N ASP A 336 3.99 -13.94 -6.91
CA ASP A 336 3.22 -15.10 -6.48
C ASP A 336 1.88 -15.26 -7.22
N VAL A 337 1.28 -14.17 -7.68
CA VAL A 337 -0.05 -14.18 -8.32
C VAL A 337 -0.03 -13.87 -9.82
N GLN A 338 1.04 -13.26 -10.31
CA GLN A 338 1.15 -12.78 -11.70
C GLN A 338 0.77 -13.85 -12.75
N GLY A 339 1.31 -15.05 -12.61
CA GLY A 339 1.04 -16.15 -13.56
C GLY A 339 -0.45 -16.47 -13.66
N LYS A 340 -1.16 -16.52 -12.53
CA LYS A 340 -2.61 -16.77 -12.46
C LYS A 340 -3.42 -15.62 -13.07
N VAL A 341 -3.03 -14.39 -12.80
CA VAL A 341 -3.68 -13.20 -13.34
C VAL A 341 -3.57 -13.16 -14.86
N VAL A 342 -2.38 -13.40 -15.41
CA VAL A 342 -2.16 -13.41 -16.86
C VAL A 342 -2.87 -14.62 -17.53
N ALA A 343 -2.83 -15.80 -16.92
CA ALA A 343 -3.58 -16.97 -17.42
C ALA A 343 -5.08 -16.67 -17.52
N SER A 344 -5.66 -16.06 -16.48
CA SER A 344 -7.04 -15.59 -16.45
C SER A 344 -7.35 -14.64 -17.60
N ALA A 345 -6.50 -13.63 -17.83
CA ALA A 345 -6.66 -12.67 -18.91
C ALA A 345 -6.64 -13.35 -20.32
N ILE A 346 -5.77 -14.35 -20.52
CA ILE A 346 -5.71 -15.14 -21.75
C ILE A 346 -7.02 -15.92 -21.92
N VAL A 347 -7.50 -16.63 -20.90
CA VAL A 347 -8.74 -17.40 -20.95
C VAL A 347 -9.94 -16.52 -21.28
N ARG A 348 -10.04 -15.33 -20.67
CA ARG A 348 -11.08 -14.34 -21.02
C ARG A 348 -11.00 -13.90 -22.46
N THR A 349 -9.80 -13.60 -22.96
CA THR A 349 -9.58 -13.21 -24.35
C THR A 349 -10.05 -14.31 -25.31
N ILE A 350 -9.71 -15.56 -25.02
CA ILE A 350 -10.17 -16.73 -25.80
C ILE A 350 -11.70 -16.83 -25.77
N ALA A 351 -12.34 -16.72 -24.61
CA ALA A 351 -13.78 -16.80 -24.45
C ALA A 351 -14.52 -15.70 -25.26
N ARG A 352 -13.99 -14.49 -25.32
CA ARG A 352 -14.54 -13.38 -26.11
C ARG A 352 -14.45 -13.62 -27.61
N ILE A 353 -13.34 -14.20 -28.06
CA ILE A 353 -13.18 -14.55 -29.47
C ILE A 353 -14.24 -15.58 -29.86
N ILE A 354 -14.51 -16.58 -29.01
CA ILE A 354 -15.54 -17.60 -29.25
C ILE A 354 -16.93 -16.96 -29.28
N ALA A 355 -17.23 -16.09 -28.35
CA ALA A 355 -18.49 -15.37 -28.32
C ALA A 355 -18.69 -14.50 -29.56
N GLY A 356 -17.65 -13.79 -30.03
CA GLY A 356 -17.70 -13.04 -31.31
C GLY A 356 -17.95 -13.93 -32.54
N GLN A 357 -17.31 -15.11 -32.61
CA GLN A 357 -17.54 -16.07 -33.65
C GLN A 357 -18.96 -16.66 -33.61
N ALA A 358 -19.53 -16.88 -32.42
CA ALA A 358 -20.91 -17.34 -32.28
C ALA A 358 -21.93 -16.31 -32.79
N VAL A 359 -21.70 -15.01 -32.48
CA VAL A 359 -22.51 -13.89 -32.99
C VAL A 359 -22.40 -13.80 -34.53
N GLN A 360 -21.19 -13.93 -35.07
CA GLN A 360 -20.97 -13.96 -36.53
C GLN A 360 -21.78 -15.06 -37.20
N LYS A 361 -21.71 -16.27 -36.68
CA LYS A 361 -22.47 -17.43 -37.22
C LYS A 361 -24.00 -17.23 -37.12
N ALA A 362 -24.47 -16.68 -36.02
CA ALA A 362 -25.89 -16.39 -35.80
C ALA A 362 -26.43 -15.32 -36.75
N ALA A 363 -25.57 -14.35 -37.14
CA ALA A 363 -25.92 -13.26 -38.07
C ALA A 363 -25.76 -13.66 -39.56
N GLY A 364 -25.26 -14.88 -39.86
CA GLY A 364 -25.02 -15.40 -41.19
C GLY A 364 -23.61 -15.18 -41.71
N ASP A 365 -23.20 -16.00 -42.69
CA ASP A 365 -21.83 -16.01 -43.27
C ASP A 365 -21.55 -14.85 -44.22
N GLY A 366 -22.44 -13.84 -44.32
CA GLY A 366 -22.26 -12.66 -45.17
C GLY A 366 -21.41 -11.58 -44.54
N LEU A 367 -21.14 -10.51 -45.34
CA LEU A 367 -20.39 -9.31 -44.88
C LEU A 367 -20.96 -8.72 -43.60
N THR A 368 -22.29 -8.75 -43.44
CA THR A 368 -22.99 -8.22 -42.23
C THR A 368 -22.62 -9.03 -40.96
N GLY A 369 -22.64 -10.38 -41.08
CA GLY A 369 -22.24 -11.26 -39.98
C GLY A 369 -20.77 -11.07 -39.59
N PHE A 370 -19.90 -10.95 -40.60
CA PHE A 370 -18.47 -10.67 -40.37
C PHE A 370 -18.25 -9.31 -39.64
N LEU A 371 -18.91 -8.24 -40.11
CA LEU A 371 -18.80 -6.92 -39.48
C LEU A 371 -19.39 -6.91 -38.07
N LEU A 372 -20.50 -7.60 -37.80
CA LEU A 372 -21.07 -7.71 -36.46
C LEU A 372 -20.17 -8.53 -35.54
N GLY A 373 -19.55 -9.61 -36.01
CA GLY A 373 -18.58 -10.40 -35.24
C GLY A 373 -17.34 -9.60 -34.87
N LEU A 374 -16.77 -8.84 -35.80
CA LEU A 374 -15.64 -7.93 -35.58
C LEU A 374 -16.03 -6.81 -34.64
N GLY A 375 -17.19 -6.17 -34.81
CA GLY A 375 -17.69 -5.11 -33.93
C GLY A 375 -17.87 -5.60 -32.50
N THR A 376 -18.45 -6.78 -32.30
CA THR A 376 -18.63 -7.41 -30.99
C THR A 376 -17.28 -7.71 -30.33
N GLN A 377 -16.33 -8.26 -31.06
CA GLN A 377 -15.00 -8.58 -30.58
C GLN A 377 -14.25 -7.28 -30.19
N ALA A 378 -14.29 -6.26 -31.05
CA ALA A 378 -13.65 -4.97 -30.78
C ALA A 378 -14.24 -4.28 -29.53
N THR A 379 -15.56 -4.30 -29.39
CA THR A 379 -16.25 -3.73 -28.22
C THR A 379 -15.90 -4.49 -26.95
N MET A 380 -15.89 -5.81 -26.97
CA MET A 380 -15.52 -6.65 -25.82
C MET A 380 -14.05 -6.48 -25.44
N THR A 381 -13.16 -6.29 -26.42
CA THR A 381 -11.73 -6.06 -26.17
C THR A 381 -11.49 -4.65 -25.60
N ALA A 382 -12.24 -3.64 -26.07
CA ALA A 382 -12.17 -2.29 -25.54
C ALA A 382 -12.72 -2.19 -24.11
N ALA A 383 -13.68 -3.03 -23.75
CA ALA A 383 -14.24 -3.13 -22.40
C ALA A 383 -13.37 -3.97 -21.43
N ASP A 384 -12.30 -4.61 -21.94
CA ASP A 384 -11.39 -5.40 -21.11
C ASP A 384 -10.40 -4.51 -20.35
N THR A 385 -10.79 -4.09 -19.17
CA THR A 385 -9.94 -3.28 -18.29
C THR A 385 -9.24 -4.20 -17.28
N PRO A 386 -7.90 -4.25 -17.29
CA PRO A 386 -7.17 -5.03 -16.29
C PRO A 386 -7.33 -4.40 -14.91
N ASP A 387 -7.28 -5.23 -13.86
CA ASP A 387 -7.36 -4.73 -12.47
C ASP A 387 -6.04 -4.09 -12.04
N THR A 388 -5.95 -2.78 -12.20
CA THR A 388 -4.80 -1.98 -11.76
C THR A 388 -4.95 -1.43 -10.35
N ARG A 389 -6.00 -1.83 -9.63
CA ARG A 389 -6.23 -1.37 -8.24
C ARG A 389 -5.08 -1.80 -7.34
N SER A 390 -4.49 -0.83 -6.66
CA SER A 390 -3.44 -0.98 -5.65
C SER A 390 -3.27 0.35 -4.91
N TRP A 391 -2.83 0.30 -3.67
CA TRP A 391 -2.54 1.52 -2.90
C TRP A 391 -1.28 2.20 -3.43
N SER A 392 -1.45 3.09 -4.40
CA SER A 392 -0.38 3.63 -5.24
C SER A 392 0.55 4.64 -4.55
N THR A 393 0.12 5.21 -3.43
CA THR A 393 0.90 6.17 -2.63
C THR A 393 1.49 5.56 -1.36
N LEU A 394 1.33 4.24 -1.15
CA LEU A 394 1.98 3.54 -0.05
C LEU A 394 3.50 3.75 -0.13
N PRO A 395 4.19 4.13 0.98
CA PRO A 395 5.63 4.39 0.94
C PRO A 395 6.43 3.14 0.55
N ALA A 396 7.47 3.32 -0.25
CA ALA A 396 8.37 2.24 -0.62
C ALA A 396 9.23 1.79 0.57
N ARG A 397 9.57 2.72 1.45
CA ARG A 397 10.44 2.52 2.61
C ARG A 397 9.84 3.17 3.86
N MET A 398 10.03 2.51 4.99
CA MET A 398 9.72 3.03 6.31
C MET A 398 10.91 2.78 7.25
N ALA A 399 11.46 3.84 7.81
CA ALA A 399 12.56 3.77 8.76
C ALA A 399 12.14 4.40 10.10
N ILE A 400 12.67 3.86 11.19
CA ILE A 400 12.42 4.36 12.54
C ILE A 400 13.76 4.69 13.19
N GLY A 401 13.78 5.75 13.99
CA GLY A 401 14.91 6.08 14.86
C GLY A 401 14.41 6.55 16.20
N ARG A 402 15.11 6.22 17.26
CA ARG A 402 14.75 6.60 18.62
C ARG A 402 15.98 7.01 19.39
N VAL A 403 15.91 8.17 20.03
CA VAL A 403 17.03 8.78 20.74
C VAL A 403 16.56 9.39 22.06
N ARG A 404 17.36 9.22 23.12
CA ARG A 404 17.23 10.00 24.36
C ARG A 404 17.93 11.32 24.22
N VAL A 405 17.32 12.36 24.76
CA VAL A 405 17.85 13.73 24.83
C VAL A 405 17.73 14.27 26.25
N ALA A 406 18.51 15.27 26.61
CA ALA A 406 18.30 15.99 27.83
C ALA A 406 16.91 16.66 27.84
N PRO A 407 16.26 16.89 29.00
CA PRO A 407 15.06 17.72 29.04
C PRO A 407 15.37 19.16 28.60
N GLY A 408 14.42 19.78 27.89
CA GLY A 408 14.57 21.14 27.39
C GLY A 408 14.17 21.31 25.93
N LYS A 409 14.63 22.39 25.33
CA LYS A 409 14.33 22.75 23.94
C LYS A 409 15.28 22.06 22.98
N HIS A 410 14.70 21.38 22.00
CA HIS A 410 15.44 20.68 20.95
C HIS A 410 14.92 21.04 19.56
N SER A 411 15.85 21.13 18.60
CA SER A 411 15.55 21.24 17.17
C SER A 411 15.69 19.87 16.53
N ILE A 412 14.60 19.33 16.01
CA ILE A 412 14.59 18.05 15.30
C ILE A 412 14.49 18.34 13.81
N GLU A 413 15.43 17.84 13.03
CA GLU A 413 15.42 17.91 11.58
C GLU A 413 15.34 16.51 10.99
N VAL A 414 14.35 16.26 10.10
CA VAL A 414 14.17 14.99 9.41
C VAL A 414 14.18 15.25 7.90
N VAL A 415 14.92 14.46 7.15
CA VAL A 415 15.10 14.64 5.70
C VAL A 415 14.90 13.31 4.97
N ALA A 416 14.14 13.33 3.88
CA ALA A 416 14.03 12.24 2.93
C ALA A 416 13.60 12.76 1.55
N ARG A 417 14.23 12.28 0.46
CA ARG A 417 13.87 12.58 -0.94
C ARG A 417 13.65 14.07 -1.22
N GLY A 418 14.55 14.91 -0.73
CA GLY A 418 14.46 16.37 -0.92
C GLY A 418 13.39 17.07 -0.09
N MET A 419 12.59 16.35 0.69
CA MET A 419 11.73 16.93 1.71
C MET A 419 12.48 17.07 3.03
N ARG A 420 12.18 18.16 3.74
CA ARG A 420 12.77 18.48 5.03
C ARG A 420 11.68 18.95 5.99
N LYS A 421 11.62 18.33 7.15
CA LYS A 421 10.79 18.73 8.26
C LYS A 421 11.70 19.24 9.38
N ARG A 422 11.39 20.42 9.91
CA ARG A 422 11.97 20.94 11.14
C ARG A 422 10.89 21.20 12.17
N LEU A 423 11.11 20.77 13.37
CA LEU A 423 10.27 21.11 14.50
C LEU A 423 11.14 21.46 15.70
N THR A 424 10.68 22.44 16.48
CA THR A 424 11.26 22.78 17.76
C THR A 424 10.30 22.33 18.84
N VAL A 425 10.79 21.55 19.79
CA VAL A 425 10.02 20.99 20.89
C VAL A 425 10.65 21.36 22.22
N ASP A 426 9.83 21.52 23.24
CA ASP A 426 10.29 21.69 24.62
C ASP A 426 9.83 20.45 25.40
N LEU A 427 10.77 19.61 25.77
CA LEU A 427 10.51 18.30 26.36
C LEU A 427 10.78 18.32 27.86
N PRO A 428 9.78 18.09 28.72
CA PRO A 428 9.98 17.93 30.13
C PRO A 428 10.76 16.64 30.47
N PRO A 429 11.31 16.50 31.67
CA PRO A 429 11.86 15.26 32.17
C PRO A 429 10.87 14.10 32.04
N GLY A 430 11.28 12.95 31.48
CA GLY A 430 10.41 11.82 31.14
C GLY A 430 9.46 12.07 29.98
N GLY A 431 9.50 13.26 29.36
CA GLY A 431 8.67 13.60 28.20
C GLY A 431 9.10 12.88 26.93
N TRP A 432 8.23 12.90 25.94
CA TRP A 432 8.51 12.32 24.65
C TRP A 432 7.82 13.09 23.51
N THR A 433 8.33 12.92 22.30
CA THR A 433 7.72 13.44 21.08
C THR A 433 7.89 12.47 19.92
N VAL A 434 7.02 12.56 18.94
CA VAL A 434 7.11 11.78 17.70
C VAL A 434 7.16 12.72 16.50
N ALA A 435 8.21 12.59 15.69
CA ALA A 435 8.35 13.31 14.43
C ALA A 435 8.12 12.34 13.26
N VAL A 436 7.06 12.56 12.50
CA VAL A 436 6.76 11.79 11.30
C VAL A 436 7.07 12.65 10.07
N LEU A 437 7.88 12.13 9.15
CA LEU A 437 8.07 12.69 7.82
C LEU A 437 7.56 11.70 6.78
N THR A 438 6.65 12.13 5.93
CA THR A 438 6.22 11.37 4.74
C THR A 438 6.65 12.12 3.48
N SER A 439 7.39 11.45 2.58
CA SER A 439 7.89 12.00 1.32
C SER A 439 7.56 11.07 0.17
N LEU A 440 6.50 11.38 -0.56
CA LEU A 440 5.93 10.58 -1.66
C LEU A 440 6.48 10.95 -3.06
N ARG A 441 7.59 11.66 -3.12
CA ARG A 441 8.19 12.09 -4.41
C ARG A 441 8.78 10.93 -5.19
#